data_1740a8fb17c217e09d45398b7749db13
#
_entry.id   1740a8fb17c217e09d45398b7749db13
#
_cell.length_a   1.000
_cell.length_b   1.000
_cell.length_c   1.000
_cell.angle_alpha   90.00
_cell.angle_beta   90.00
_cell.angle_gamma   90.00
#
_symmetry.space_group_name_H-M   'P 1'
#
loop_
_entity.id
_entity.type
_entity.pdbx_description
1 polymer ?
#
loop_
_entity_poly.entity_id
_entity_poly.type
_entity_poly.pdbx_seq_one_letter_code
_entity_poly.pdbx_strand_id
1 'polypeptide(L)'
;MTDTGCPAQSVDLRIYWGVAGHAAPNSHHRRGITLNRITIELETGRVSGRVASGFEPVAAAFADNFARHREVGAACSLYHRGRPVVDIWGGFADAEATRPWEQDTIALVFSAAKGPTATCIHQLVEAGRLDVDLPVAHYWPEFGCNGKEEITTRMVLSHQAGLAAVDGVLSLDQVLAWDPVVSAIAAQAPNWVPGSKHGYHARSFGWILGELIRRISGDSAGQYLNKHICAPLGLRYWVGLPPQMVSECATLLPPEGGSNAVAELLGADSLTARVMSGPNGLFGYNDMWNRADVLEAEMPSSNGVGDARSLARFYAAVIDEVDGVRLLGPAQLARACEEQVRGADAVIFHETCFGLGYALQPALAPGAGPRCFGHPGAGGALAFADPDAGIGFAYVMNAMQFNPEGDPRSRTLVKAVYDCLATA
;
A
#
# COMPACT_ATOMS: atom_id res chain seq x y z
N MET A 1 32.21 -1.48 -35.43
CA MET A 1 33.57 -1.36 -34.92
C MET A 1 33.55 -0.14 -34.00
N THR A 2 33.63 -0.21 -32.78
CA THR A 2 34.19 -0.97 -31.69
C THR A 2 33.24 -0.89 -30.46
N ASP A 3 32.89 -2.05 -30.01
CA ASP A 3 32.18 -2.26 -28.75
C ASP A 3 33.12 -1.94 -27.59
N THR A 4 32.82 -0.92 -26.79
CA THR A 4 33.52 -0.65 -25.54
C THR A 4 32.57 -0.99 -24.39
N GLY A 5 32.51 -2.28 -24.05
CA GLY A 5 31.88 -2.79 -22.84
C GLY A 5 32.53 -2.15 -21.63
N CYS A 6 31.72 -1.42 -20.86
CA CYS A 6 32.09 -0.97 -19.52
C CYS A 6 32.07 -2.19 -18.57
N PRO A 7 33.13 -2.50 -17.84
CA PRO A 7 33.13 -3.61 -16.90
C PRO A 7 32.21 -3.28 -15.72
N ALA A 8 31.29 -4.20 -15.41
CA ALA A 8 30.50 -4.16 -14.19
C ALA A 8 31.45 -4.16 -12.98
N GLN A 9 31.53 -3.05 -12.28
CA GLN A 9 32.23 -2.98 -10.98
C GLN A 9 31.44 -3.80 -9.98
N SER A 10 32.03 -4.90 -9.51
CA SER A 10 31.53 -5.64 -8.36
C SER A 10 31.70 -4.76 -7.11
N VAL A 11 30.58 -4.33 -6.54
CA VAL A 11 30.57 -3.65 -5.23
C VAL A 11 30.89 -4.71 -4.18
N ASP A 12 31.99 -4.55 -3.48
CA ASP A 12 32.44 -5.44 -2.40
C ASP A 12 31.58 -5.13 -1.15
N LEU A 13 30.44 -5.79 -1.03
CA LEU A 13 29.51 -5.64 0.10
C LEU A 13 30.09 -6.37 1.32
N ARG A 14 30.60 -5.63 2.30
CA ARG A 14 31.02 -6.20 3.59
C ARG A 14 29.81 -6.45 4.47
N ILE A 15 29.41 -7.74 4.58
CA ILE A 15 28.31 -8.17 5.45
C ILE A 15 28.89 -8.63 6.78
N TYR A 16 28.47 -7.97 7.88
CA TYR A 16 28.85 -8.35 9.24
C TYR A 16 27.70 -9.11 9.91
N TRP A 17 28.00 -10.35 10.35
CA TRP A 17 27.07 -11.22 11.06
C TRP A 17 27.32 -11.13 12.57
N GLY A 18 26.35 -10.64 13.33
CA GLY A 18 26.38 -10.65 14.79
C GLY A 18 25.64 -11.89 15.33
N VAL A 19 26.36 -12.83 15.97
CA VAL A 19 25.76 -14.01 16.62
C VAL A 19 25.16 -13.58 17.97
N ALA A 20 23.86 -13.75 18.15
CA ALA A 20 23.21 -13.54 19.45
C ALA A 20 23.60 -14.68 20.41
N GLY A 21 24.00 -14.32 21.65
CA GLY A 21 24.46 -15.25 22.69
C GLY A 21 23.39 -16.30 23.07
N HIS A 22 23.85 -17.50 23.40
CA HIS A 22 23.07 -18.66 23.79
C HIS A 22 22.26 -18.42 25.07
N ALA A 23 20.93 -18.51 24.96
CA ALA A 23 20.06 -18.75 26.13
C ALA A 23 19.74 -20.26 26.18
N ALA A 24 19.80 -20.85 27.39
CA ALA A 24 19.61 -22.27 27.63
C ALA A 24 18.20 -22.77 27.29
N PRO A 25 18.03 -24.05 26.90
CA PRO A 25 16.75 -24.57 26.41
C PRO A 25 15.85 -25.00 27.58
N ASN A 26 14.61 -24.50 27.59
CA ASN A 26 13.52 -25.10 28.37
C ASN A 26 12.32 -25.38 27.46
N SER A 27 12.03 -26.70 27.40
CA SER A 27 10.76 -27.41 27.18
C SER A 27 9.77 -26.96 26.08
N HIS A 28 9.53 -27.86 25.13
CA HIS A 28 8.31 -28.03 24.31
C HIS A 28 7.69 -26.77 23.66
N HIS A 29 8.46 -26.09 22.83
CA HIS A 29 7.91 -25.13 21.87
C HIS A 29 8.42 -25.47 20.47
N ARG A 30 7.52 -25.41 19.47
CA ARG A 30 7.87 -25.42 18.05
C ARG A 30 9.12 -24.55 17.85
N ARG A 31 10.18 -25.10 17.25
CA ARG A 31 11.46 -24.38 17.07
C ARG A 31 11.19 -22.98 16.54
N GLY A 32 11.45 -21.95 17.34
CA GLY A 32 11.28 -20.56 16.98
C GLY A 32 12.23 -20.21 15.83
N ILE A 33 11.74 -19.46 14.85
CA ILE A 33 12.59 -18.87 13.80
C ILE A 33 13.55 -17.89 14.50
N THR A 34 14.86 -18.11 14.35
CA THR A 34 15.87 -17.18 14.88
C THR A 34 16.13 -16.11 13.83
N LEU A 35 15.91 -14.86 14.21
CA LEU A 35 16.27 -13.69 13.40
C LEU A 35 17.68 -13.22 13.76
N ASN A 36 18.59 -13.29 12.82
CA ASN A 36 19.96 -12.82 12.95
C ASN A 36 20.02 -11.31 12.67
N ARG A 37 20.76 -10.58 13.48
CA ARG A 37 21.06 -9.17 13.19
C ARG A 37 21.96 -9.06 11.97
N ILE A 38 21.67 -8.09 11.11
CA ILE A 38 22.52 -7.75 9.98
C ILE A 38 22.86 -6.25 9.98
N THR A 39 24.02 -5.94 9.43
CA THR A 39 24.43 -4.60 9.05
C THR A 39 25.17 -4.72 7.73
N ILE A 40 24.77 -3.94 6.73
CA ILE A 40 25.42 -3.86 5.42
C ILE A 40 25.78 -2.39 5.21
N GLU A 41 27.07 -2.10 5.08
CA GLU A 41 27.54 -0.76 4.79
C GLU A 41 27.22 -0.41 3.33
N LEU A 42 26.68 0.80 3.12
CA LEU A 42 26.40 1.39 1.82
C LEU A 42 27.47 2.44 1.51
N GLU A 43 27.50 2.95 0.29
CA GLU A 43 28.34 4.11 -0.06
C GLU A 43 27.97 5.32 0.82
N THR A 44 26.67 5.51 1.08
CA THR A 44 26.17 6.52 2.01
C THR A 44 25.15 5.89 2.94
N GLY A 45 25.45 5.82 4.24
CA GLY A 45 24.60 5.20 5.23
C GLY A 45 24.79 3.69 5.35
N ARG A 46 23.76 3.00 5.82
CA ARG A 46 23.79 1.53 6.05
C ARG A 46 22.40 0.93 5.94
N VAL A 47 22.34 -0.37 5.67
CA VAL A 47 21.18 -1.22 5.91
C VAL A 47 21.34 -1.89 7.27
N SER A 48 20.30 -1.86 8.07
CA SER A 48 20.21 -2.50 9.39
C SER A 48 18.99 -3.36 9.47
N GLY A 49 18.98 -4.33 10.39
CA GLY A 49 17.77 -5.11 10.65
C GLY A 49 18.02 -6.52 11.12
N ARG A 50 17.05 -7.37 10.82
CA ARG A 50 17.04 -8.78 11.21
C ARG A 50 16.53 -9.66 10.08
N VAL A 51 17.18 -10.78 9.85
CA VAL A 51 16.85 -11.72 8.78
C VAL A 51 16.95 -13.16 9.30
N ALA A 52 15.98 -14.00 8.97
CA ALA A 52 16.05 -15.42 9.24
C ALA A 52 17.05 -16.11 8.28
N SER A 53 17.69 -17.20 8.75
CA SER A 53 18.55 -17.99 7.88
C SER A 53 17.80 -18.48 6.65
N GLY A 54 18.41 -18.34 5.48
CA GLY A 54 17.83 -18.65 4.17
C GLY A 54 17.16 -17.47 3.47
N PHE A 55 16.96 -16.32 4.16
CA PHE A 55 16.40 -15.10 3.59
C PHE A 55 17.43 -13.98 3.40
N GLU A 56 18.71 -14.26 3.58
CA GLU A 56 19.81 -13.31 3.38
C GLU A 56 19.84 -12.68 1.99
N PRO A 57 19.47 -13.38 0.89
CA PRO A 57 19.40 -12.79 -0.44
C PRO A 57 18.42 -11.61 -0.54
N VAL A 58 17.37 -11.55 0.30
CA VAL A 58 16.45 -10.41 0.35
C VAL A 58 17.17 -9.16 0.87
N ALA A 59 18.03 -9.31 1.89
CA ALA A 59 18.80 -8.19 2.42
C ALA A 59 19.87 -7.71 1.42
N ALA A 60 20.48 -8.63 0.68
CA ALA A 60 21.42 -8.27 -0.39
C ALA A 60 20.71 -7.49 -1.51
N ALA A 61 19.54 -7.96 -1.98
CA ALA A 61 18.75 -7.28 -2.99
C ALA A 61 18.26 -5.89 -2.51
N PHE A 62 17.94 -5.76 -1.22
CA PHE A 62 17.57 -4.48 -0.63
C PHE A 62 18.74 -3.49 -0.61
N ALA A 63 19.93 -3.94 -0.24
CA ALA A 63 21.14 -3.11 -0.28
C ALA A 63 21.51 -2.70 -1.73
N ASP A 64 21.35 -3.61 -2.69
CA ASP A 64 21.58 -3.34 -4.11
C ASP A 64 20.65 -2.22 -4.66
N ASN A 65 19.46 -2.03 -4.11
CA ASN A 65 18.57 -0.94 -4.53
C ASN A 65 19.20 0.45 -4.32
N PHE A 66 19.97 0.64 -3.25
CA PHE A 66 20.68 1.88 -2.99
C PHE A 66 21.77 2.16 -4.03
N ALA A 67 22.50 1.12 -4.45
CA ALA A 67 23.56 1.25 -5.43
C ALA A 67 23.06 1.39 -6.87
N ARG A 68 21.95 0.71 -7.21
CA ARG A 68 21.52 0.53 -8.61
C ARG A 68 20.24 1.26 -8.98
N HIS A 69 19.38 1.55 -7.99
CA HIS A 69 18.02 2.05 -8.24
C HIS A 69 17.75 3.38 -7.52
N ARG A 70 18.82 4.12 -7.15
CA ARG A 70 18.71 5.48 -6.59
C ARG A 70 17.76 5.52 -5.37
N GLU A 71 17.80 4.49 -4.53
CA GLU A 71 17.09 4.48 -3.27
C GLU A 71 17.69 5.52 -2.32
N VAL A 72 16.85 6.24 -1.57
CA VAL A 72 17.30 7.22 -0.56
C VAL A 72 17.07 6.67 0.83
N GLY A 73 15.86 6.28 1.14
CA GLY A 73 15.49 5.62 2.37
C GLY A 73 14.32 4.68 2.17
N ALA A 74 14.41 3.50 2.79
CA ALA A 74 13.41 2.46 2.63
C ALA A 74 13.39 1.48 3.80
N ALA A 75 12.32 0.68 3.86
CA ALA A 75 12.22 -0.51 4.70
C ALA A 75 11.52 -1.64 3.94
N CYS A 76 11.93 -2.88 4.23
CA CYS A 76 11.29 -4.09 3.71
C CYS A 76 11.04 -5.07 4.84
N SER A 77 9.84 -5.64 4.86
CA SER A 77 9.48 -6.67 5.85
C SER A 77 8.75 -7.83 5.18
N LEU A 78 9.02 -9.03 5.67
CA LEU A 78 8.40 -10.27 5.23
C LEU A 78 7.98 -11.10 6.45
N TYR A 79 6.73 -11.48 6.45
CA TYR A 79 6.19 -12.52 7.32
C TYR A 79 6.03 -13.82 6.50
N HIS A 80 6.41 -14.95 7.07
CA HIS A 80 6.18 -16.27 6.50
C HIS A 80 5.48 -17.14 7.54
N ARG A 81 4.30 -17.68 7.18
CA ARG A 81 3.47 -18.51 8.06
C ARG A 81 3.24 -17.86 9.44
N GLY A 82 2.80 -16.60 9.41
CA GLY A 82 2.49 -15.80 10.60
C GLY A 82 3.69 -15.30 11.42
N ARG A 83 4.95 -15.51 10.96
CA ARG A 83 6.17 -15.13 11.68
C ARG A 83 7.05 -14.19 10.86
N PRO A 84 7.67 -13.17 11.45
CA PRO A 84 8.61 -12.32 10.75
C PRO A 84 9.85 -13.14 10.36
N VAL A 85 10.29 -13.00 9.11
CA VAL A 85 11.52 -13.61 8.59
C VAL A 85 12.50 -12.60 8.01
N VAL A 86 12.00 -11.41 7.62
CA VAL A 86 12.81 -10.25 7.21
C VAL A 86 12.21 -9.01 7.85
N ASP A 87 13.06 -8.17 8.46
CA ASP A 87 12.72 -6.85 8.98
C ASP A 87 13.96 -5.97 8.86
N ILE A 88 14.07 -5.23 7.75
CA ILE A 88 15.25 -4.48 7.34
C ILE A 88 14.89 -3.08 6.91
N TRP A 89 15.78 -2.13 7.17
CA TRP A 89 15.65 -0.72 6.82
C TRP A 89 17.02 -0.12 6.53
N GLY A 90 17.06 1.00 5.82
CA GLY A 90 18.32 1.66 5.54
C GLY A 90 18.19 2.99 4.80
N GLY A 91 19.31 3.66 4.65
CA GLY A 91 19.40 4.98 4.04
C GLY A 91 18.90 6.09 4.95
N PHE A 92 18.19 7.07 4.39
CA PHE A 92 17.83 8.31 5.08
C PHE A 92 16.36 8.65 4.91
N ALA A 93 15.77 9.24 5.97
CA ALA A 93 14.38 9.68 6.01
C ALA A 93 14.18 11.08 5.39
N ASP A 94 15.22 11.72 4.88
CA ASP A 94 15.20 13.02 4.22
C ASP A 94 16.20 13.09 3.04
N ALA A 95 16.05 14.11 2.19
CA ALA A 95 16.92 14.31 1.02
C ALA A 95 18.34 14.74 1.39
N GLU A 96 18.49 15.46 2.49
CA GLU A 96 19.75 16.04 2.96
C GLU A 96 20.66 15.01 3.67
N ALA A 97 20.18 13.75 3.80
CA ALA A 97 20.87 12.68 4.52
C ALA A 97 21.22 13.04 5.97
N THR A 98 20.34 13.81 6.64
CA THR A 98 20.53 14.26 8.02
C THR A 98 19.82 13.37 9.04
N ARG A 99 18.72 12.73 8.65
CA ARG A 99 17.97 11.78 9.48
C ARG A 99 18.13 10.36 8.94
N PRO A 100 18.92 9.48 9.61
CA PRO A 100 18.95 8.07 9.22
C PRO A 100 17.54 7.46 9.22
N TRP A 101 17.30 6.53 8.29
CA TRP A 101 16.09 5.70 8.37
C TRP A 101 16.27 4.68 9.49
N GLU A 102 15.40 4.74 10.48
CA GLU A 102 15.43 3.85 11.65
C GLU A 102 14.34 2.78 11.57
N GLN A 103 14.37 1.84 12.51
CA GLN A 103 13.42 0.72 12.56
C GLN A 103 11.96 1.17 12.57
N ASP A 104 11.65 2.27 13.22
CA ASP A 104 10.29 2.81 13.45
C ASP A 104 9.98 3.98 12.54
N THR A 105 10.84 4.30 11.57
CA THR A 105 10.54 5.32 10.57
C THR A 105 9.29 4.92 9.81
N ILE A 106 8.31 5.81 9.78
CA ILE A 106 7.07 5.67 9.04
C ILE A 106 7.13 6.48 7.75
N ALA A 107 6.41 6.03 6.73
CA ALA A 107 6.38 6.72 5.44
C ALA A 107 4.97 6.69 4.86
N LEU A 108 4.69 7.65 3.99
CA LEU A 108 3.47 7.71 3.19
C LEU A 108 3.49 6.56 2.15
N VAL A 109 2.43 5.76 2.11
CA VAL A 109 2.37 4.57 1.25
C VAL A 109 1.34 4.67 0.12
N PHE A 110 0.71 5.82 -0.04
CA PHE A 110 -0.31 6.07 -1.07
C PHE A 110 -1.34 4.94 -1.17
N SER A 111 -1.54 4.43 -2.38
CA SER A 111 -2.60 3.45 -2.68
C SER A 111 -2.41 2.09 -2.03
N ALA A 112 -1.26 1.78 -1.43
CA ALA A 112 -1.15 0.62 -0.56
C ALA A 112 -2.13 0.66 0.63
N ALA A 113 -2.67 1.85 0.95
CA ALA A 113 -3.75 2.05 1.92
C ALA A 113 -5.09 1.41 1.52
N LYS A 114 -5.31 1.11 0.24
CA LYS A 114 -6.57 0.51 -0.22
C LYS A 114 -6.81 -0.88 0.38
N GLY A 115 -5.78 -1.68 0.54
CA GLY A 115 -5.91 -3.01 1.16
C GLY A 115 -6.44 -2.94 2.59
N PRO A 116 -5.81 -2.19 3.51
CA PRO A 116 -6.34 -1.97 4.86
C PRO A 116 -7.76 -1.40 4.88
N THR A 117 -8.08 -0.44 4.01
CA THR A 117 -9.43 0.13 3.90
C THR A 117 -10.45 -0.90 3.45
N ALA A 118 -10.14 -1.71 2.43
CA ALA A 118 -11.00 -2.81 1.99
C ALA A 118 -11.21 -3.85 3.09
N THR A 119 -10.17 -4.16 3.87
CA THR A 119 -10.28 -5.09 5.00
C THR A 119 -11.28 -4.60 6.04
N CYS A 120 -11.36 -3.29 6.32
CA CYS A 120 -12.40 -2.72 7.20
C CYS A 120 -13.81 -3.02 6.66
N ILE A 121 -14.04 -2.88 5.36
CA ILE A 121 -15.32 -3.26 4.73
C ILE A 121 -15.59 -4.76 4.90
N HIS A 122 -14.58 -5.60 4.66
CA HIS A 122 -14.75 -7.06 4.80
C HIS A 122 -15.07 -7.48 6.24
N GLN A 123 -14.53 -6.80 7.24
CA GLN A 123 -14.91 -7.03 8.64
C GLN A 123 -16.36 -6.65 8.91
N LEU A 124 -16.86 -5.57 8.33
CA LEU A 124 -18.29 -5.22 8.40
C LEU A 124 -19.17 -6.24 7.71
N VAL A 125 -18.70 -6.84 6.60
CA VAL A 125 -19.40 -7.94 5.92
C VAL A 125 -19.46 -9.19 6.80
N GLU A 126 -18.35 -9.62 7.38
CA GLU A 126 -18.33 -10.78 8.29
C GLU A 126 -19.19 -10.57 9.53
N ALA A 127 -19.26 -9.33 10.02
CA ALA A 127 -20.14 -8.98 11.12
C ALA A 127 -21.65 -8.89 10.73
N GLY A 128 -21.99 -9.14 9.45
CA GLY A 128 -23.36 -9.04 8.93
C GLY A 128 -23.92 -7.62 8.91
N ARG A 129 -23.07 -6.61 8.99
CA ARG A 129 -23.45 -5.19 9.04
C ARG A 129 -23.45 -4.53 7.66
N LEU A 130 -22.79 -5.14 6.68
CA LEU A 130 -22.73 -4.68 5.30
C LEU A 130 -22.91 -5.87 4.36
N ASP A 131 -23.75 -5.71 3.35
CA ASP A 131 -23.84 -6.61 2.20
C ASP A 131 -23.29 -5.87 0.98
N VAL A 132 -22.27 -6.44 0.34
CA VAL A 132 -21.62 -5.81 -0.82
C VAL A 132 -22.52 -5.77 -2.06
N ASP A 133 -23.58 -6.58 -2.09
CA ASP A 133 -24.52 -6.69 -3.20
C ASP A 133 -25.72 -5.74 -3.07
N LEU A 134 -25.91 -5.13 -1.91
CA LEU A 134 -26.86 -4.04 -1.74
C LEU A 134 -26.33 -2.73 -2.31
N PRO A 135 -27.21 -1.85 -2.82
CA PRO A 135 -26.82 -0.50 -3.23
C PRO A 135 -26.16 0.29 -2.11
N VAL A 136 -25.15 1.10 -2.44
CA VAL A 136 -24.53 2.06 -1.52
C VAL A 136 -25.59 2.94 -0.86
N ALA A 137 -26.63 3.31 -1.63
CA ALA A 137 -27.77 4.11 -1.18
C ALA A 137 -28.53 3.49 0.00
N HIS A 138 -28.46 2.17 0.20
CA HIS A 138 -29.04 1.49 1.37
C HIS A 138 -28.42 1.98 2.69
N TYR A 139 -27.10 2.27 2.67
CA TYR A 139 -26.37 2.73 3.84
C TYR A 139 -26.12 4.24 3.83
N TRP A 140 -26.17 4.83 2.63
CA TRP A 140 -25.95 6.25 2.36
C TRP A 140 -27.05 6.79 1.41
N PRO A 141 -28.25 7.11 1.94
CA PRO A 141 -29.42 7.47 1.12
C PRO A 141 -29.15 8.65 0.15
N GLU A 142 -28.38 9.67 0.56
CA GLU A 142 -28.08 10.84 -0.26
C GLU A 142 -27.23 10.52 -1.48
N PHE A 143 -26.53 9.37 -1.47
CA PHE A 143 -25.76 8.87 -2.61
C PHE A 143 -26.66 8.42 -3.76
N GLY A 144 -27.87 7.91 -3.45
CA GLY A 144 -28.81 7.31 -4.41
C GLY A 144 -29.53 8.32 -5.27
N CYS A 145 -28.82 9.13 -6.04
CA CYS A 145 -29.39 10.06 -7.01
C CYS A 145 -28.49 10.19 -8.25
N ASN A 146 -29.00 10.85 -9.30
CA ASN A 146 -28.27 11.16 -10.52
C ASN A 146 -27.64 9.90 -11.21
N GLY A 147 -28.39 8.78 -11.21
CA GLY A 147 -27.97 7.53 -11.87
C GLY A 147 -27.06 6.64 -11.02
N LYS A 148 -27.08 6.83 -9.68
CA LYS A 148 -26.28 6.04 -8.72
C LYS A 148 -27.10 5.08 -7.85
N GLU A 149 -28.42 5.03 -8.09
CA GLU A 149 -29.38 4.29 -7.26
C GLU A 149 -29.01 2.82 -7.11
N GLU A 150 -28.47 2.21 -8.17
CA GLU A 150 -28.13 0.78 -8.24
C GLU A 150 -26.63 0.50 -8.05
N ILE A 151 -25.80 1.52 -7.76
CA ILE A 151 -24.38 1.29 -7.51
C ILE A 151 -24.20 0.52 -6.21
N THR A 152 -23.67 -0.71 -6.30
CA THR A 152 -23.39 -1.55 -5.14
C THR A 152 -22.02 -1.30 -4.54
N THR A 153 -21.83 -1.70 -3.28
CA THR A 153 -20.48 -1.67 -2.64
C THR A 153 -19.49 -2.57 -3.40
N ARG A 154 -19.97 -3.66 -4.02
CA ARG A 154 -19.17 -4.51 -4.93
C ARG A 154 -18.59 -3.70 -6.09
N MET A 155 -19.41 -2.88 -6.75
CA MET A 155 -18.95 -2.03 -7.86
C MET A 155 -17.91 -1.00 -7.42
N VAL A 156 -18.02 -0.47 -6.20
CA VAL A 156 -17.01 0.44 -5.64
C VAL A 156 -15.69 -0.31 -5.38
N LEU A 157 -15.75 -1.45 -4.69
CA LEU A 157 -14.58 -2.27 -4.36
C LEU A 157 -13.82 -2.77 -5.60
N SER A 158 -14.54 -3.01 -6.71
CA SER A 158 -13.96 -3.51 -7.97
C SER A 158 -13.74 -2.43 -9.04
N HIS A 159 -13.78 -1.14 -8.65
CA HIS A 159 -13.57 -0.01 -9.56
C HIS A 159 -14.55 0.10 -10.73
N GLN A 160 -15.78 -0.40 -10.57
CA GLN A 160 -16.83 -0.39 -11.58
C GLN A 160 -17.91 0.68 -11.34
N ALA A 161 -17.85 1.42 -10.22
CA ALA A 161 -18.90 2.36 -9.82
C ALA A 161 -19.05 3.57 -10.77
N GLY A 162 -18.04 3.84 -11.62
CA GLY A 162 -18.07 5.01 -12.51
C GLY A 162 -17.86 6.34 -11.80
N LEU A 163 -17.36 6.34 -10.60
CA LEU A 163 -17.13 7.53 -9.78
C LEU A 163 -15.62 7.80 -9.57
N ALA A 164 -14.82 7.61 -10.62
CA ALA A 164 -13.36 7.68 -10.51
C ALA A 164 -12.86 9.11 -10.26
N ALA A 165 -13.40 10.11 -10.97
CA ALA A 165 -13.12 11.52 -10.72
C ALA A 165 -14.21 12.12 -9.82
N VAL A 166 -13.81 13.04 -8.94
CA VAL A 166 -14.74 13.85 -8.15
C VAL A 166 -14.96 15.16 -8.86
N ASP A 167 -16.23 15.47 -9.13
CA ASP A 167 -16.67 16.69 -9.78
C ASP A 167 -16.86 17.81 -8.74
N GLY A 168 -16.87 19.05 -9.24
CA GLY A 168 -17.07 20.23 -8.42
C GLY A 168 -15.75 20.95 -8.09
N VAL A 169 -15.90 22.23 -7.73
CA VAL A 169 -14.76 23.09 -7.38
C VAL A 169 -14.60 23.03 -5.85
N LEU A 170 -13.67 22.21 -5.38
CA LEU A 170 -13.33 22.07 -3.97
C LEU A 170 -11.94 22.68 -3.72
N SER A 171 -11.79 23.43 -2.65
CA SER A 171 -10.47 23.81 -2.12
C SER A 171 -9.80 22.62 -1.41
N LEU A 172 -8.49 22.71 -1.18
CA LEU A 172 -7.79 21.66 -0.43
C LEU A 172 -8.40 21.50 0.98
N ASP A 173 -8.64 22.61 1.69
CA ASP A 173 -9.24 22.58 3.03
C ASP A 173 -10.61 21.87 3.05
N GLN A 174 -11.41 22.07 2.00
CA GLN A 174 -12.70 21.40 1.86
C GLN A 174 -12.53 19.90 1.64
N VAL A 175 -11.52 19.48 0.87
CA VAL A 175 -11.23 18.06 0.66
C VAL A 175 -10.73 17.40 1.92
N LEU A 176 -9.83 18.07 2.66
CA LEU A 176 -9.28 17.56 3.94
C LEU A 176 -10.33 17.51 5.06
N ALA A 177 -11.40 18.32 4.98
CA ALA A 177 -12.49 18.37 5.95
C ALA A 177 -13.51 17.22 5.85
N TRP A 178 -13.36 16.27 4.93
CA TRP A 178 -14.22 15.10 4.68
C TRP A 178 -15.62 15.43 4.12
N ASP A 179 -16.50 16.08 4.91
CA ASP A 179 -17.91 16.27 4.54
C ASP A 179 -18.15 16.99 3.19
N PRO A 180 -17.39 18.02 2.80
CA PRO A 180 -17.56 18.64 1.49
C PRO A 180 -17.28 17.69 0.32
N VAL A 181 -16.24 16.83 0.41
CA VAL A 181 -15.88 15.92 -0.68
C VAL A 181 -16.89 14.77 -0.81
N VAL A 182 -17.35 14.20 0.31
CA VAL A 182 -18.37 13.15 0.25
C VAL A 182 -19.72 13.70 -0.21
N SER A 183 -20.06 14.93 0.15
CA SER A 183 -21.25 15.64 -0.38
C SER A 183 -21.17 15.86 -1.89
N ALA A 184 -19.99 16.23 -2.42
CA ALA A 184 -19.78 16.37 -3.86
C ALA A 184 -19.95 15.01 -4.57
N ILE A 185 -19.38 13.93 -4.03
CA ILE A 185 -19.55 12.57 -4.56
C ILE A 185 -21.02 12.15 -4.54
N ALA A 186 -21.75 12.45 -3.47
CA ALA A 186 -23.18 12.14 -3.38
C ALA A 186 -24.02 12.92 -4.41
N ALA A 187 -23.63 14.14 -4.72
CA ALA A 187 -24.38 15.01 -5.65
C ALA A 187 -24.06 14.76 -7.15
N GLN A 188 -22.87 14.24 -7.49
CA GLN A 188 -22.45 14.10 -8.88
C GLN A 188 -23.14 12.91 -9.59
N ALA A 189 -23.18 12.95 -10.94
CA ALA A 189 -23.47 11.81 -11.78
C ALA A 189 -22.19 10.95 -11.98
N PRO A 190 -22.32 9.65 -12.31
CA PRO A 190 -21.18 8.82 -12.66
C PRO A 190 -20.43 9.33 -13.90
N ASN A 191 -19.10 9.18 -13.94
CA ASN A 191 -18.26 9.52 -15.09
C ASN A 191 -18.48 8.55 -16.28
N TRP A 192 -19.05 7.38 -16.03
CA TRP A 192 -19.55 6.39 -17.01
C TRP A 192 -20.66 5.55 -16.40
N VAL A 193 -21.39 4.81 -17.23
CA VAL A 193 -22.49 3.93 -16.78
C VAL A 193 -21.93 2.89 -15.80
N PRO A 194 -22.40 2.85 -14.54
CA PRO A 194 -21.92 1.88 -13.55
C PRO A 194 -22.01 0.44 -14.04
N GLY A 195 -20.98 -0.35 -13.77
CA GLY A 195 -20.90 -1.74 -14.19
C GLY A 195 -20.53 -1.97 -15.67
N SER A 196 -20.55 -0.96 -16.54
CA SER A 196 -20.26 -1.13 -17.98
C SER A 196 -18.77 -1.33 -18.29
N LYS A 197 -17.89 -0.86 -17.41
CA LYS A 197 -16.44 -0.99 -17.48
C LYS A 197 -15.84 -0.73 -16.11
N HIS A 198 -14.56 -1.06 -15.94
CA HIS A 198 -13.81 -0.64 -14.77
C HIS A 198 -12.79 0.43 -15.12
N GLY A 199 -12.42 1.22 -14.13
CA GLY A 199 -11.40 2.25 -14.22
C GLY A 199 -10.99 2.69 -12.83
N TYR A 200 -9.71 2.82 -12.62
CA TYR A 200 -9.12 3.04 -11.29
C TYR A 200 -9.70 4.26 -10.57
N HIS A 201 -10.33 4.06 -9.43
CA HIS A 201 -10.82 5.10 -8.54
C HIS A 201 -9.69 5.48 -7.56
N ALA A 202 -8.84 6.43 -7.94
CA ALA A 202 -7.61 6.70 -7.19
C ALA A 202 -7.89 7.17 -5.76
N ARG A 203 -8.79 8.15 -5.59
CA ARG A 203 -9.13 8.74 -4.27
C ARG A 203 -10.56 8.49 -3.86
N SER A 204 -11.52 8.59 -4.77
CA SER A 204 -12.94 8.41 -4.51
C SER A 204 -13.26 7.05 -3.88
N PHE A 205 -12.50 6.00 -4.21
CA PHE A 205 -12.54 4.70 -3.54
C PHE A 205 -12.52 4.83 -2.01
N GLY A 206 -11.53 5.59 -1.49
CA GLY A 206 -11.37 5.77 -0.05
C GLY A 206 -12.47 6.60 0.58
N TRP A 207 -12.91 7.65 -0.09
CA TRP A 207 -14.01 8.48 0.44
C TRP A 207 -15.35 7.73 0.44
N ILE A 208 -15.67 6.98 -0.62
CA ILE A 208 -16.92 6.22 -0.66
C ILE A 208 -16.92 5.11 0.39
N LEU A 209 -15.87 4.30 0.45
CA LEU A 209 -15.80 3.21 1.43
C LEU A 209 -15.65 3.73 2.87
N GLY A 210 -14.89 4.80 3.07
CA GLY A 210 -14.74 5.45 4.37
C GLY A 210 -16.07 6.04 4.88
N GLU A 211 -16.89 6.59 3.99
CA GLU A 211 -18.23 7.07 4.37
C GLU A 211 -19.17 5.90 4.73
N LEU A 212 -19.07 4.76 4.03
CA LEU A 212 -19.80 3.56 4.42
C LEU A 212 -19.34 3.06 5.81
N ILE A 213 -18.03 3.03 6.08
CA ILE A 213 -17.50 2.68 7.40
C ILE A 213 -18.08 3.62 8.45
N ARG A 214 -18.01 4.94 8.22
CA ARG A 214 -18.51 5.95 9.15
C ARG A 214 -20.00 5.78 9.47
N ARG A 215 -20.82 5.61 8.46
CA ARG A 215 -22.29 5.48 8.63
C ARG A 215 -22.69 4.18 9.32
N ILE A 216 -22.00 3.10 9.02
CA ILE A 216 -22.31 1.78 9.56
C ILE A 216 -21.75 1.62 10.98
N SER A 217 -20.52 2.08 11.24
CA SER A 217 -19.84 1.85 12.52
C SER A 217 -20.04 2.98 13.54
N GLY A 218 -20.18 4.23 13.08
CA GLY A 218 -20.11 5.43 13.88
C GLY A 218 -18.68 5.96 14.10
N ASP A 219 -17.66 5.17 13.74
CA ASP A 219 -16.25 5.56 13.79
C ASP A 219 -15.83 6.13 12.40
N SER A 220 -14.89 7.07 12.34
CA SER A 220 -14.27 7.44 11.07
C SER A 220 -13.47 6.25 10.48
N ALA A 221 -13.06 6.32 9.21
CA ALA A 221 -12.29 5.24 8.59
C ALA A 221 -10.98 4.97 9.34
N GLY A 222 -10.24 6.02 9.74
CA GLY A 222 -9.02 5.91 10.52
C GLY A 222 -9.25 5.38 11.93
N GLN A 223 -10.32 5.81 12.60
CA GLN A 223 -10.70 5.30 13.92
C GLN A 223 -11.08 3.82 13.87
N TYR A 224 -11.88 3.42 12.90
CA TYR A 224 -12.26 2.02 12.71
C TYR A 224 -11.03 1.15 12.44
N LEU A 225 -10.17 1.57 11.51
CA LEU A 225 -8.92 0.91 11.16
C LEU A 225 -8.03 0.74 12.41
N ASN A 226 -7.85 1.80 13.19
CA ASN A 226 -7.04 1.74 14.41
C ASN A 226 -7.62 0.74 15.40
N LYS A 227 -8.90 0.86 15.74
CA LYS A 227 -9.58 0.08 16.76
C LYS A 227 -9.67 -1.42 16.44
N HIS A 228 -9.95 -1.76 15.17
CA HIS A 228 -10.25 -3.14 14.78
C HIS A 228 -9.10 -3.87 14.09
N ILE A 229 -8.07 -3.15 13.64
CA ILE A 229 -6.94 -3.72 12.90
C ILE A 229 -5.61 -3.35 13.55
N CYS A 230 -5.31 -2.04 13.68
CA CYS A 230 -3.97 -1.63 14.09
C CYS A 230 -3.70 -1.92 15.58
N ALA A 231 -4.60 -1.56 16.48
CA ALA A 231 -4.41 -1.76 17.91
C ALA A 231 -4.32 -3.24 18.29
N PRO A 232 -5.19 -4.16 17.80
CA PRO A 232 -5.08 -5.58 18.12
C PRO A 232 -3.77 -6.23 17.66
N LEU A 233 -3.20 -5.74 16.56
CA LEU A 233 -1.93 -6.23 16.00
C LEU A 233 -0.70 -5.42 16.43
N GLY A 234 -0.88 -4.31 17.15
CA GLY A 234 0.22 -3.41 17.52
C GLY A 234 0.89 -2.78 16.32
N LEU A 235 0.13 -2.37 15.30
CA LEU A 235 0.66 -1.79 14.07
C LEU A 235 0.92 -0.29 14.23
N ARG A 236 2.04 0.16 13.70
CA ARG A 236 2.34 1.59 13.47
C ARG A 236 1.87 1.95 12.06
N TYR A 237 0.56 2.06 11.91
CA TYR A 237 -0.08 2.37 10.63
C TYR A 237 -1.34 3.21 10.86
N TRP A 238 -1.52 4.27 10.09
CA TRP A 238 -2.61 5.24 10.24
C TRP A 238 -3.18 5.67 8.88
N VAL A 239 -4.45 5.99 8.89
CA VAL A 239 -5.14 6.87 7.94
C VAL A 239 -5.63 8.04 8.78
N GLY A 240 -5.11 9.25 8.52
CA GLY A 240 -5.16 10.35 9.47
C GLY A 240 -4.08 10.19 10.54
N LEU A 241 -2.86 10.67 10.22
CA LEU A 241 -1.70 10.56 11.11
C LEU A 241 -1.90 11.44 12.35
N PRO A 242 -1.71 10.92 13.58
CA PRO A 242 -1.76 11.75 14.77
C PRO A 242 -0.72 12.89 14.71
N PRO A 243 -1.07 14.12 15.12
CA PRO A 243 -0.17 15.29 14.99
C PRO A 243 1.22 15.10 15.58
N GLN A 244 1.31 14.37 16.70
CA GLN A 244 2.59 14.07 17.36
C GLN A 244 3.50 13.13 16.57
N MET A 245 2.95 12.42 15.58
CA MET A 245 3.69 11.47 14.74
C MET A 245 4.22 12.10 13.44
N VAL A 246 3.79 13.30 13.09
CA VAL A 246 4.15 13.97 11.83
C VAL A 246 5.67 14.12 11.68
N SER A 247 6.37 14.45 12.76
CA SER A 247 7.83 14.60 12.74
C SER A 247 8.59 13.26 12.58
N GLU A 248 7.95 12.13 12.84
CA GLU A 248 8.54 10.80 12.66
C GLU A 248 8.40 10.30 11.22
N CYS A 249 7.52 10.93 10.42
CA CYS A 249 7.32 10.56 9.02
C CYS A 249 8.56 10.91 8.18
N ALA A 250 8.99 9.98 7.35
CA ALA A 250 10.01 10.24 6.35
C ALA A 250 9.49 11.28 5.35
N THR A 251 10.35 12.22 4.98
CA THR A 251 10.03 13.23 3.97
C THR A 251 9.88 12.54 2.61
N LEU A 252 8.70 12.63 2.02
CA LEU A 252 8.48 12.15 0.66
C LEU A 252 9.26 13.01 -0.32
N LEU A 253 10.05 12.37 -1.16
CA LEU A 253 10.82 13.00 -2.23
C LEU A 253 10.08 12.83 -3.54
N PRO A 254 9.57 13.91 -4.14
CA PRO A 254 8.84 13.84 -5.41
C PRO A 254 9.67 13.22 -6.54
N PRO A 255 9.01 12.70 -7.59
CA PRO A 255 9.74 12.13 -8.73
C PRO A 255 10.46 13.22 -9.52
N GLU A 256 11.60 12.87 -10.11
CA GLU A 256 12.29 13.77 -11.04
C GLU A 256 11.40 14.09 -12.26
N GLY A 257 11.39 15.35 -12.70
CA GLY A 257 10.63 15.78 -13.86
C GLY A 257 9.23 16.36 -13.57
N GLY A 258 8.82 16.40 -12.28
CA GLY A 258 7.60 17.10 -11.85
C GLY A 258 6.34 16.23 -11.79
N SER A 259 5.28 16.83 -11.24
CA SER A 259 4.09 16.15 -10.75
C SER A 259 2.93 16.05 -11.74
N ASN A 260 2.98 16.73 -12.89
CA ASN A 260 1.82 16.92 -13.77
C ASN A 260 1.94 16.26 -15.14
N ALA A 261 2.90 15.33 -15.33
CA ALA A 261 3.16 14.68 -16.60
C ALA A 261 1.91 14.09 -17.27
N VAL A 262 0.97 13.57 -16.50
CA VAL A 262 -0.32 13.04 -17.03
C VAL A 262 -1.19 14.17 -17.59
N ALA A 263 -1.33 15.29 -16.88
CA ALA A 263 -2.11 16.43 -17.33
C ALA A 263 -1.45 17.14 -18.53
N GLU A 264 -0.13 17.20 -18.55
CA GLU A 264 0.64 17.75 -19.68
C GLU A 264 0.51 16.88 -20.93
N LEU A 265 0.51 15.56 -20.79
CA LEU A 265 0.43 14.61 -21.90
C LEU A 265 -1.01 14.46 -22.44
N LEU A 266 -1.99 14.33 -21.56
CA LEU A 266 -3.37 13.96 -21.89
C LEU A 266 -4.36 15.12 -21.83
N GLY A 267 -3.92 16.29 -21.37
CA GLY A 267 -4.77 17.44 -21.06
C GLY A 267 -5.37 17.35 -19.65
N ALA A 268 -5.51 18.52 -19.01
CA ALA A 268 -6.01 18.61 -17.61
C ALA A 268 -7.46 18.10 -17.46
N ASP A 269 -8.27 18.23 -18.50
CA ASP A 269 -9.69 17.81 -18.52
C ASP A 269 -9.87 16.31 -18.84
N SER A 270 -8.81 15.59 -19.19
CA SER A 270 -8.90 14.15 -19.42
C SER A 270 -9.34 13.44 -18.15
N LEU A 271 -10.11 12.34 -18.29
CA LEU A 271 -10.56 11.57 -17.14
C LEU A 271 -9.37 11.12 -16.27
N THR A 272 -8.29 10.67 -16.90
CA THR A 272 -7.07 10.25 -16.19
C THR A 272 -6.47 11.38 -15.37
N ALA A 273 -6.30 12.58 -15.93
CA ALA A 273 -5.77 13.73 -15.20
C ALA A 273 -6.68 14.12 -14.04
N ARG A 274 -7.99 14.18 -14.26
CA ARG A 274 -9.00 14.46 -13.22
C ARG A 274 -8.98 13.43 -12.09
N VAL A 275 -8.74 12.16 -12.38
CA VAL A 275 -8.62 11.09 -11.39
C VAL A 275 -7.30 11.16 -10.64
N MET A 276 -6.18 11.28 -11.37
CA MET A 276 -4.83 11.17 -10.79
C MET A 276 -4.42 12.43 -10.02
N SER A 277 -4.93 13.60 -10.36
CA SER A 277 -4.66 14.86 -9.65
C SER A 277 -5.89 15.50 -8.99
N GLY A 278 -7.08 14.91 -9.15
CA GLY A 278 -8.33 15.48 -8.65
C GLY A 278 -8.60 15.34 -7.14
N PRO A 279 -9.56 16.10 -6.61
CA PRO A 279 -10.36 17.12 -7.29
C PRO A 279 -9.53 18.31 -7.77
N ASN A 280 -9.97 18.98 -8.85
CA ASN A 280 -9.44 20.25 -9.35
C ASN A 280 -7.91 20.35 -9.56
N GLY A 281 -7.22 19.24 -9.78
CA GLY A 281 -5.75 19.25 -9.91
C GLY A 281 -5.01 19.52 -8.58
N LEU A 282 -5.66 19.37 -7.43
CA LEU A 282 -5.07 19.65 -6.11
C LEU A 282 -3.91 18.71 -5.75
N PHE A 283 -3.95 17.46 -6.23
CA PHE A 283 -3.07 16.39 -5.77
C PHE A 283 -2.02 16.01 -6.82
N GLY A 284 -1.05 16.89 -7.02
CA GLY A 284 0.17 16.51 -7.75
C GLY A 284 1.11 15.68 -6.86
N TYR A 285 2.05 14.97 -7.47
CA TYR A 285 3.12 14.31 -6.72
C TYR A 285 4.25 15.30 -6.44
N ASN A 286 4.08 16.11 -5.41
CA ASN A 286 4.98 17.18 -4.99
C ASN A 286 5.02 17.26 -3.45
N ASP A 287 5.66 18.30 -2.91
CA ASP A 287 5.87 18.48 -1.46
C ASP A 287 4.59 18.67 -0.64
N MET A 288 3.44 18.85 -1.28
CA MET A 288 2.17 18.96 -0.55
C MET A 288 1.89 17.74 0.33
N TRP A 289 2.37 16.56 -0.07
CA TRP A 289 2.19 15.33 0.68
C TRP A 289 3.02 15.27 1.97
N ASN A 290 3.97 16.19 2.17
CA ASN A 290 4.73 16.37 3.40
C ASN A 290 4.07 17.34 4.38
N ARG A 291 2.96 18.00 4.00
CA ARG A 291 2.24 18.93 4.87
C ARG A 291 1.55 18.19 6.01
N ALA A 292 1.61 18.74 7.20
CA ALA A 292 0.99 18.16 8.39
C ALA A 292 -0.52 17.96 8.20
N ASP A 293 -1.23 18.98 7.71
CA ASP A 293 -2.68 18.92 7.50
C ASP A 293 -3.11 17.84 6.47
N VAL A 294 -2.26 17.55 5.47
CA VAL A 294 -2.49 16.48 4.49
C VAL A 294 -2.25 15.11 5.10
N LEU A 295 -1.24 14.96 5.95
CA LEU A 295 -0.96 13.71 6.65
C LEU A 295 -2.00 13.40 7.74
N GLU A 296 -2.50 14.44 8.42
CA GLU A 296 -3.49 14.35 9.50
C GLU A 296 -4.91 14.10 8.99
N ALA A 297 -5.23 14.52 7.76
CA ALA A 297 -6.54 14.27 7.16
C ALA A 297 -6.74 12.79 6.84
N GLU A 298 -8.01 12.34 6.81
CA GLU A 298 -8.33 10.98 6.38
C GLU A 298 -8.61 10.91 4.87
N MET A 299 -7.70 10.29 4.11
CA MET A 299 -7.90 9.91 2.71
C MET A 299 -7.61 8.42 2.54
N PRO A 300 -8.55 7.51 2.87
CA PRO A 300 -8.29 6.08 3.12
C PRO A 300 -7.71 5.29 1.94
N SER A 301 -7.63 5.87 0.76
CA SER A 301 -7.01 5.25 -0.42
C SER A 301 -5.72 5.93 -0.88
N SER A 302 -5.24 6.98 -0.15
CA SER A 302 -4.19 7.85 -0.67
C SER A 302 -3.14 8.30 0.34
N ASN A 303 -3.48 8.44 1.62
CA ASN A 303 -2.53 8.95 2.62
C ASN A 303 -2.34 8.00 3.82
N GLY A 304 -2.41 6.71 3.61
CA GLY A 304 -1.92 5.77 4.61
C GLY A 304 -0.46 6.05 4.94
N VAL A 305 -0.12 6.11 6.22
CA VAL A 305 1.24 6.29 6.73
C VAL A 305 1.59 5.14 7.66
N GLY A 306 2.75 4.51 7.47
CA GLY A 306 3.18 3.42 8.33
C GLY A 306 4.54 2.87 7.97
N ASP A 307 4.99 1.88 8.73
CA ASP A 307 6.23 1.15 8.47
C ASP A 307 5.99 -0.16 7.70
N ALA A 308 7.04 -0.70 7.09
CA ALA A 308 6.96 -1.94 6.32
C ALA A 308 6.57 -3.14 7.19
N ARG A 309 7.02 -3.20 8.43
CA ARG A 309 6.73 -4.28 9.38
C ARG A 309 5.23 -4.36 9.66
N SER A 310 4.61 -3.21 9.91
CA SER A 310 3.18 -3.11 10.17
C SER A 310 2.35 -3.57 8.99
N LEU A 311 2.69 -3.16 7.77
CA LEU A 311 1.98 -3.59 6.57
C LEU A 311 2.20 -5.08 6.26
N ALA A 312 3.43 -5.61 6.39
CA ALA A 312 3.68 -7.03 6.20
C ALA A 312 2.95 -7.89 7.25
N ARG A 313 2.93 -7.45 8.51
CA ARG A 313 2.18 -8.09 9.61
C ARG A 313 0.67 -8.03 9.36
N PHE A 314 0.17 -6.90 8.87
CA PHE A 314 -1.23 -6.75 8.47
C PHE A 314 -1.60 -7.81 7.43
N TYR A 315 -0.86 -7.90 6.31
CA TYR A 315 -1.15 -8.87 5.25
C TYR A 315 -0.98 -10.32 5.72
N ALA A 316 -0.02 -10.60 6.59
CA ALA A 316 0.10 -11.92 7.24
C ALA A 316 -1.14 -12.25 8.07
N ALA A 317 -1.67 -11.29 8.84
CA ALA A 317 -2.87 -11.48 9.66
C ALA A 317 -4.17 -11.54 8.84
N VAL A 318 -4.18 -11.06 7.61
CA VAL A 318 -5.30 -11.26 6.68
C VAL A 318 -5.41 -12.72 6.23
N ILE A 319 -4.28 -13.39 5.97
CA ILE A 319 -4.26 -14.77 5.45
C ILE A 319 -4.18 -15.83 6.54
N ASP A 320 -3.59 -15.53 7.69
CA ASP A 320 -3.36 -16.49 8.77
C ASP A 320 -3.48 -15.81 10.15
N GLU A 321 -3.22 -16.54 11.22
CA GLU A 321 -3.15 -16.01 12.57
C GLU A 321 -1.75 -15.49 12.89
N VAL A 322 -1.68 -14.25 13.37
CA VAL A 322 -0.45 -13.61 13.87
C VAL A 322 -0.67 -13.20 15.32
N ASP A 323 0.08 -13.81 16.22
CA ASP A 323 -0.01 -13.57 17.68
C ASP A 323 -1.45 -13.63 18.22
N GLY A 324 -2.24 -14.59 17.77
CA GLY A 324 -3.62 -14.80 18.21
C GLY A 324 -4.65 -13.94 17.48
N VAL A 325 -4.25 -13.13 16.49
CA VAL A 325 -5.14 -12.26 15.72
C VAL A 325 -5.20 -12.73 14.26
N ARG A 326 -6.41 -12.92 13.75
CA ARG A 326 -6.73 -13.12 12.34
C ARG A 326 -7.74 -12.06 11.92
N LEU A 327 -7.49 -11.35 10.84
CA LEU A 327 -8.31 -10.21 10.43
C LEU A 327 -9.54 -10.61 9.62
N LEU A 328 -9.45 -11.67 8.81
CA LEU A 328 -10.57 -12.18 7.99
C LEU A 328 -10.65 -13.71 8.09
N GLY A 329 -11.85 -14.23 8.18
CA GLY A 329 -12.11 -15.66 8.07
C GLY A 329 -11.82 -16.17 6.64
N PRO A 330 -11.50 -17.49 6.48
CA PRO A 330 -11.12 -18.05 5.19
C PRO A 330 -12.16 -17.87 4.08
N ALA A 331 -13.44 -17.97 4.41
CA ALA A 331 -14.52 -17.80 3.44
C ALA A 331 -14.64 -16.36 2.94
N GLN A 332 -14.50 -15.37 3.85
CA GLN A 332 -14.53 -13.96 3.48
C GLN A 332 -13.28 -13.58 2.68
N LEU A 333 -12.11 -14.09 3.05
CA LEU A 333 -10.89 -13.89 2.29
C LEU A 333 -11.02 -14.45 0.87
N ALA A 334 -11.54 -15.66 0.71
CA ALA A 334 -11.76 -16.27 -0.61
C ALA A 334 -12.69 -15.38 -1.47
N ARG A 335 -13.80 -14.89 -0.88
CA ARG A 335 -14.73 -13.96 -1.56
C ARG A 335 -14.06 -12.63 -1.91
N ALA A 336 -13.23 -12.09 -1.03
CA ALA A 336 -12.51 -10.83 -1.25
C ALA A 336 -11.52 -10.90 -2.41
N CYS A 337 -10.88 -12.06 -2.59
CA CYS A 337 -9.88 -12.31 -3.63
C CYS A 337 -10.47 -12.93 -4.91
N GLU A 338 -11.77 -13.16 -4.98
CA GLU A 338 -12.43 -13.59 -6.20
C GLU A 338 -12.33 -12.48 -7.27
N GLU A 339 -11.86 -12.84 -8.48
CA GLU A 339 -11.74 -11.90 -9.58
C GLU A 339 -13.09 -11.31 -9.96
N GLN A 340 -13.20 -9.99 -9.89
CA GLN A 340 -14.41 -9.25 -10.25
C GLN A 340 -14.28 -8.64 -11.64
N VAL A 341 -13.09 -8.15 -11.99
CA VAL A 341 -12.80 -7.52 -13.28
C VAL A 341 -11.36 -7.76 -13.68
N ARG A 342 -11.15 -7.89 -14.98
CA ARG A 342 -9.83 -7.97 -15.62
C ARG A 342 -9.88 -7.30 -17.00
N GLY A 343 -8.82 -6.60 -17.37
CA GLY A 343 -8.63 -6.06 -18.70
C GLY A 343 -8.14 -4.62 -18.68
N ALA A 344 -8.30 -3.94 -19.81
CA ALA A 344 -7.88 -2.56 -19.98
C ALA A 344 -8.63 -1.61 -19.04
N ASP A 345 -7.89 -0.92 -18.19
CA ASP A 345 -8.45 0.06 -17.25
C ASP A 345 -8.76 1.38 -17.96
N ALA A 346 -9.96 1.89 -17.76
CA ALA A 346 -10.43 3.09 -18.45
C ALA A 346 -9.78 4.40 -17.97
N VAL A 347 -8.97 4.34 -16.90
CA VAL A 347 -8.32 5.51 -16.28
C VAL A 347 -6.81 5.49 -16.48
N ILE A 348 -6.16 4.36 -16.17
CA ILE A 348 -4.69 4.29 -16.17
C ILE A 348 -4.08 3.59 -17.39
N PHE A 349 -4.91 3.13 -18.33
CA PHE A 349 -4.53 2.54 -19.62
C PHE A 349 -3.60 1.31 -19.54
N HIS A 350 -3.54 0.65 -18.39
CA HIS A 350 -2.87 -0.62 -18.20
C HIS A 350 -3.90 -1.73 -18.02
N GLU A 351 -3.50 -2.96 -18.23
CA GLU A 351 -4.30 -4.08 -17.80
C GLU A 351 -4.30 -4.14 -16.26
N THR A 352 -5.49 -4.16 -15.69
CA THR A 352 -5.69 -4.33 -14.25
C THR A 352 -6.56 -5.54 -13.97
N CYS A 353 -6.43 -6.07 -12.75
CA CYS A 353 -7.25 -7.15 -12.23
C CYS A 353 -7.59 -6.84 -10.79
N PHE A 354 -8.89 -6.77 -10.48
CA PHE A 354 -9.34 -6.47 -9.13
C PHE A 354 -10.30 -7.53 -8.61
N GLY A 355 -10.12 -7.85 -7.32
CA GLY A 355 -11.12 -8.50 -6.48
C GLY A 355 -11.98 -7.45 -5.77
N LEU A 356 -12.51 -7.79 -4.61
CA LEU A 356 -13.26 -6.84 -3.80
C LEU A 356 -12.30 -5.99 -2.95
N GLY A 357 -11.76 -4.94 -3.57
CA GLY A 357 -10.90 -3.93 -2.93
C GLY A 357 -9.41 -4.25 -2.92
N TYR A 358 -9.01 -5.38 -3.49
CA TYR A 358 -7.61 -5.75 -3.68
C TYR A 358 -7.26 -5.80 -5.16
N ALA A 359 -6.09 -5.30 -5.50
CA ALA A 359 -5.46 -5.62 -6.77
C ALA A 359 -4.96 -7.08 -6.74
N LEU A 360 -5.16 -7.79 -7.86
CA LEU A 360 -4.82 -9.20 -8.03
C LEU A 360 -3.73 -9.37 -9.09
N GLN A 361 -3.13 -10.59 -9.13
CA GLN A 361 -2.21 -10.97 -10.20
C GLN A 361 -2.93 -11.09 -11.57
N PRO A 362 -2.18 -10.87 -12.68
CA PRO A 362 -0.75 -10.63 -12.80
C PRO A 362 -0.32 -9.17 -12.63
N ALA A 363 -1.27 -8.24 -12.44
CA ALA A 363 -1.00 -6.80 -12.44
C ALA A 363 -0.37 -6.29 -11.13
N LEU A 364 -0.50 -7.03 -10.00
CA LEU A 364 -0.09 -6.55 -8.68
C LEU A 364 1.42 -6.54 -8.49
N ALA A 365 2.06 -7.68 -8.65
CA ALA A 365 3.47 -7.87 -8.32
C ALA A 365 4.12 -8.87 -9.27
N PRO A 366 4.73 -8.43 -10.38
CA PRO A 366 5.39 -9.32 -11.33
C PRO A 366 6.41 -10.24 -10.63
N GLY A 367 6.30 -11.54 -10.88
CA GLY A 367 7.15 -12.56 -10.25
C GLY A 367 6.61 -13.14 -8.95
N ALA A 368 5.56 -12.58 -8.38
CA ALA A 368 4.86 -13.16 -7.24
C ALA A 368 3.90 -14.29 -7.66
N GLY A 369 3.43 -15.08 -6.67
CA GLY A 369 2.51 -16.20 -6.89
C GLY A 369 1.16 -15.78 -7.50
N PRO A 370 0.44 -16.69 -8.15
CA PRO A 370 -0.76 -16.37 -8.92
C PRO A 370 -1.95 -15.91 -8.05
N ARG A 371 -1.97 -16.27 -6.77
CA ARG A 371 -3.04 -15.89 -5.84
C ARG A 371 -2.67 -14.70 -4.95
N CYS A 372 -1.60 -13.98 -5.26
CA CYS A 372 -1.26 -12.76 -4.56
C CYS A 372 -2.37 -11.72 -4.67
N PHE A 373 -2.62 -11.02 -3.57
CA PHE A 373 -3.52 -9.89 -3.49
C PHE A 373 -2.96 -8.81 -2.58
N GLY A 374 -3.25 -7.56 -2.88
CA GLY A 374 -2.74 -6.42 -2.13
C GLY A 374 -2.92 -5.13 -2.90
N HIS A 375 -1.99 -4.19 -2.75
CA HIS A 375 -2.02 -2.98 -3.57
C HIS A 375 -0.63 -2.32 -3.66
N PRO A 376 -0.21 -1.86 -4.86
CA PRO A 376 0.95 -0.99 -5.00
C PRO A 376 0.60 0.44 -4.58
N GLY A 377 1.59 1.18 -4.10
CA GLY A 377 1.50 2.62 -3.83
C GLY A 377 2.24 3.43 -4.90
N ALA A 378 1.77 4.65 -5.15
CA ALA A 378 2.45 5.56 -6.06
C ALA A 378 3.92 5.75 -5.63
N GLY A 379 4.82 5.78 -6.61
CA GLY A 379 6.24 6.02 -6.37
C GLY A 379 7.05 4.80 -5.93
N GLY A 380 6.44 3.61 -5.71
CA GLY A 380 7.17 2.37 -5.51
C GLY A 380 6.76 1.51 -4.31
N ALA A 381 6.01 2.04 -3.34
CA ALA A 381 5.53 1.25 -2.21
C ALA A 381 4.71 0.04 -2.71
N LEU A 382 4.88 -1.12 -2.05
CA LEU A 382 4.18 -2.34 -2.40
C LEU A 382 3.87 -3.13 -1.13
N ALA A 383 2.61 -3.55 -0.97
CA ALA A 383 2.23 -4.42 0.13
C ALA A 383 1.21 -5.46 -0.36
N PHE A 384 1.44 -6.73 -0.04
CA PHE A 384 0.59 -7.83 -0.48
C PHE A 384 0.71 -9.07 0.40
N ALA A 385 -0.22 -9.99 0.24
CA ALA A 385 -0.13 -11.36 0.73
C ALA A 385 -0.14 -12.36 -0.42
N ASP A 386 0.52 -13.50 -0.21
CA ASP A 386 0.37 -14.72 -1.00
C ASP A 386 -0.07 -15.86 -0.08
N PRO A 387 -1.36 -16.28 -0.14
CA PRO A 387 -1.86 -17.35 0.71
C PRO A 387 -1.25 -18.73 0.39
N ASP A 388 -0.78 -18.97 -0.85
CA ASP A 388 -0.14 -20.22 -1.23
C ASP A 388 1.26 -20.34 -0.65
N ALA A 389 2.02 -19.26 -0.72
CA ALA A 389 3.35 -19.18 -0.13
C ALA A 389 3.31 -18.92 1.39
N GLY A 390 2.14 -18.53 1.93
CA GLY A 390 1.97 -18.19 3.34
C GLY A 390 2.74 -16.93 3.74
N ILE A 391 2.82 -15.91 2.86
CA ILE A 391 3.59 -14.71 3.10
C ILE A 391 2.73 -13.45 3.18
N GLY A 392 3.17 -12.52 4.05
CA GLY A 392 2.79 -11.11 4.03
C GLY A 392 4.05 -10.28 3.79
N PHE A 393 4.04 -9.48 2.75
CA PHE A 393 5.16 -8.67 2.28
C PHE A 393 4.84 -7.19 2.28
N ALA A 394 5.81 -6.36 2.64
CA ALA A 394 5.74 -4.94 2.42
C ALA A 394 7.12 -4.32 2.15
N TYR A 395 7.13 -3.38 1.24
CA TYR A 395 8.23 -2.48 0.93
C TYR A 395 7.70 -1.05 0.95
N VAL A 396 8.34 -0.18 1.73
CA VAL A 396 8.04 1.24 1.83
C VAL A 396 9.31 2.06 1.61
N MET A 397 9.16 3.24 1.01
CA MET A 397 10.28 4.11 0.64
C MET A 397 9.85 5.58 0.70
N ASN A 398 10.79 6.51 0.64
CA ASN A 398 10.48 7.94 0.54
C ASN A 398 10.82 8.56 -0.83
N ALA A 399 11.70 7.99 -1.64
CA ALA A 399 12.01 8.50 -2.96
C ALA A 399 11.07 7.94 -4.02
N MET A 400 10.16 8.78 -4.54
CA MET A 400 9.21 8.37 -5.57
C MET A 400 9.89 8.14 -6.92
N GLN A 401 9.56 7.02 -7.56
CA GLN A 401 9.95 6.73 -8.93
C GLN A 401 8.74 6.22 -9.71
N PHE A 402 8.64 6.62 -10.97
CA PHE A 402 7.64 6.09 -11.89
C PHE A 402 8.33 5.34 -13.02
N ASN A 403 8.02 4.07 -13.14
CA ASN A 403 8.51 3.24 -14.21
C ASN A 403 7.31 2.52 -14.86
N PRO A 404 7.11 2.67 -16.18
CA PRO A 404 6.00 2.03 -16.90
C PRO A 404 5.99 0.49 -16.78
N GLU A 405 7.15 -0.11 -16.56
CA GLU A 405 7.30 -1.57 -16.39
C GLU A 405 7.18 -2.04 -14.92
N GLY A 406 6.81 -1.14 -14.00
CA GLY A 406 6.81 -1.37 -12.57
C GLY A 406 8.14 -1.01 -11.90
N ASP A 407 8.11 -0.77 -10.60
CA ASP A 407 9.27 -0.33 -9.83
C ASP A 407 10.33 -1.44 -9.75
N PRO A 408 11.56 -1.22 -10.25
CA PRO A 408 12.62 -2.24 -10.21
C PRO A 408 13.02 -2.60 -8.79
N ARG A 409 12.90 -1.68 -7.82
CA ARG A 409 13.26 -1.90 -6.42
C ARG A 409 12.38 -2.97 -5.77
N SER A 410 11.06 -2.83 -5.90
CA SER A 410 10.14 -3.83 -5.37
C SER A 410 10.20 -5.15 -6.15
N ARG A 411 10.43 -5.12 -7.47
CA ARG A 411 10.57 -6.33 -8.31
C ARG A 411 11.77 -7.18 -7.91
N THR A 412 12.94 -6.57 -7.65
CA THR A 412 14.12 -7.31 -7.19
C THR A 412 13.90 -7.97 -5.84
N LEU A 413 13.22 -7.26 -4.93
CA LEU A 413 12.86 -7.81 -3.61
C LEU A 413 11.88 -8.97 -3.72
N VAL A 414 10.80 -8.83 -4.49
CA VAL A 414 9.83 -9.90 -4.72
C VAL A 414 10.53 -11.14 -5.30
N LYS A 415 11.38 -10.95 -6.31
CA LYS A 415 12.15 -12.07 -6.88
C LYS A 415 13.01 -12.75 -5.82
N ALA A 416 13.78 -12.01 -5.04
CA ALA A 416 14.63 -12.57 -3.97
C ALA A 416 13.82 -13.34 -2.92
N VAL A 417 12.62 -12.85 -2.56
CA VAL A 417 11.71 -13.57 -1.64
C VAL A 417 11.32 -14.93 -2.20
N TYR A 418 10.85 -14.98 -3.45
CA TYR A 418 10.42 -16.26 -4.05
C TYR A 418 11.58 -17.21 -4.33
N ASP A 419 12.76 -16.69 -4.67
CA ASP A 419 13.98 -17.51 -4.79
C ASP A 419 14.34 -18.17 -3.43
N CYS A 420 14.24 -17.43 -2.32
CA CYS A 420 14.46 -17.98 -0.97
C CYS A 420 13.40 -19.03 -0.61
N LEU A 421 12.11 -18.79 -0.91
CA LEU A 421 11.03 -19.74 -0.62
C LEU A 421 11.16 -21.04 -1.41
N ALA A 422 11.72 -20.99 -2.63
CA ALA A 422 11.95 -22.18 -3.44
C ALA A 422 13.07 -23.08 -2.90
N THR A 423 13.93 -22.57 -2.02
CA THR A 423 15.06 -23.28 -1.42
C THR A 423 14.86 -23.63 0.06
N ALA A 424 13.78 -23.15 0.70
CA ALA A 424 13.42 -23.37 2.10
C ALA A 424 12.51 -24.59 2.24
#